data_dc5b133b4a4158584d1ef744193e4898
#
_entry.id   dc5b133b4a4158584d1ef744193e4898
#
_cell.length_a   1.000
_cell.length_b   1.000
_cell.length_c   1.000
_cell.angle_alpha   90.00
_cell.angle_beta   90.00
_cell.angle_gamma   90.00
#
_symmetry.space_group_name_H-M   'P 1'
#
loop_
_entity.id
_entity.type
_entity.pdbx_description
1 polymer ?
#
loop_
_entity_poly.entity_id
_entity_poly.type
_entity_poly.pdbx_seq_one_letter_code
_entity_poly.pdbx_strand_id
1 'polypeptide(L)'
;ASFPMTNPIRTSLPDGSIREAEPATTPADVAAAIGPGLARAALAARVDGEVRDLNRPIERDSELAILTVRDEPEALELVRHDYAHILAEAVQNLFPGTQITFGPATEDGFYYDFAPAPGRGPFTEEDLPAIEEEMRRIIRADTPLVREVWSRDAVRDHFEQHGEAFKAEWVMELPADETITMYRTGDWIDLCRGPHLPSTGRLDPDAFTLTRVSGAYWRGDQKNAMLSRIYGTGW
;
A
#
# COMPACT_ATOMS: atom_id res chain seq x y z
N ALA A 1 4.64 -9.21 42.53
CA ALA A 1 4.06 -8.29 41.55
C ALA A 1 3.19 -9.13 40.62
N SER A 2 1.85 -9.01 40.74
CA SER A 2 0.91 -9.64 39.82
C SER A 2 0.97 -8.92 38.49
N PHE A 3 1.38 -9.62 37.43
CA PHE A 3 1.19 -9.12 36.08
C PHE A 3 -0.33 -9.01 35.81
N PRO A 4 -0.80 -7.94 35.19
CA PRO A 4 -2.20 -7.88 34.80
C PRO A 4 -2.48 -9.04 33.83
N MET A 5 -3.36 -9.92 34.20
CA MET A 5 -3.89 -10.97 33.32
C MET A 5 -4.68 -10.24 32.23
N THR A 6 -4.08 -10.08 31.05
CA THR A 6 -4.80 -9.63 29.88
C THR A 6 -5.72 -10.76 29.44
N ASN A 7 -7.02 -10.48 29.39
CA ASN A 7 -7.98 -11.49 28.92
C ASN A 7 -7.67 -11.84 27.47
N PRO A 8 -7.70 -13.14 27.09
CA PRO A 8 -7.54 -13.52 25.70
C PRO A 8 -8.63 -12.90 24.83
N ILE A 9 -8.29 -12.52 23.60
CA ILE A 9 -9.26 -12.08 22.61
C ILE A 9 -9.83 -13.27 21.85
N ARG A 10 -11.06 -13.13 21.36
CA ARG A 10 -11.74 -14.14 20.57
C ARG A 10 -11.91 -13.66 19.13
N THR A 11 -11.47 -14.47 18.19
CA THR A 11 -11.68 -14.24 16.76
C THR A 11 -12.68 -15.27 16.24
N SER A 12 -13.80 -14.78 15.67
CA SER A 12 -14.82 -15.61 15.05
C SER A 12 -14.53 -15.71 13.55
N LEU A 13 -14.27 -16.93 13.06
CA LEU A 13 -13.94 -17.20 11.66
C LEU A 13 -15.19 -17.46 10.82
N PRO A 14 -15.13 -17.35 9.47
CA PRO A 14 -16.28 -17.54 8.59
C PRO A 14 -16.93 -18.93 8.66
N ASP A 15 -16.18 -19.95 9.06
CA ASP A 15 -16.70 -21.32 9.25
C ASP A 15 -17.45 -21.51 10.57
N GLY A 16 -17.59 -20.44 11.37
CA GLY A 16 -18.21 -20.43 12.69
C GLY A 16 -17.30 -20.86 13.83
N SER A 17 -16.06 -21.23 13.56
CA SER A 17 -15.09 -21.56 14.61
C SER A 17 -14.63 -20.30 15.34
N ILE A 18 -14.32 -20.45 16.63
CA ILE A 18 -13.78 -19.38 17.47
C ILE A 18 -12.37 -19.77 17.88
N ARG A 19 -11.42 -18.82 17.72
CA ARG A 19 -10.06 -18.96 18.19
C ARG A 19 -9.78 -17.96 19.29
N GLU A 20 -9.21 -18.44 20.38
CA GLU A 20 -8.66 -17.57 21.43
C GLU A 20 -7.20 -17.28 21.14
N ALA A 21 -6.81 -16.03 21.35
CA ALA A 21 -5.45 -15.55 21.10
C ALA A 21 -5.06 -14.52 22.14
N GLU A 22 -3.77 -14.34 22.34
CA GLU A 22 -3.27 -13.26 23.17
C GLU A 22 -3.59 -11.90 22.54
N PRO A 23 -3.79 -10.85 23.35
CA PRO A 23 -3.91 -9.49 22.86
C PRO A 23 -2.72 -9.11 21.97
N ALA A 24 -2.98 -8.34 20.94
CA ALA A 24 -2.01 -7.95 19.91
C ALA A 24 -1.59 -9.06 18.94
N THR A 25 -2.25 -10.22 18.95
CA THR A 25 -2.13 -11.20 17.87
C THR A 25 -2.56 -10.58 16.55
N THR A 26 -1.79 -10.86 15.49
CA THR A 26 -2.11 -10.36 14.16
C THR A 26 -2.95 -11.36 13.36
N PRO A 27 -3.69 -10.91 12.34
CA PRO A 27 -4.31 -11.83 11.38
C PRO A 27 -3.31 -12.79 10.72
N ALA A 28 -2.07 -12.35 10.49
CA ALA A 28 -1.01 -13.22 9.98
C ALA A 28 -0.70 -14.37 10.93
N ASP A 29 -0.65 -14.11 12.25
CA ASP A 29 -0.46 -15.14 13.27
C ASP A 29 -1.60 -16.15 13.28
N VAL A 30 -2.83 -15.69 13.14
CA VAL A 30 -4.01 -16.54 13.04
C VAL A 30 -3.95 -17.41 11.78
N ALA A 31 -3.61 -16.86 10.64
CA ALA A 31 -3.45 -17.61 9.39
C ALA A 31 -2.37 -18.68 9.52
N ALA A 32 -1.23 -18.36 10.14
CA ALA A 32 -0.14 -19.31 10.38
C ALA A 32 -0.58 -20.45 11.33
N ALA A 33 -1.37 -20.14 12.35
CA ALA A 33 -1.91 -21.14 13.28
C ALA A 33 -2.93 -22.08 12.62
N ILE A 34 -3.65 -21.60 11.58
CA ILE A 34 -4.57 -22.43 10.80
C ILE A 34 -3.77 -23.38 9.89
N GLY A 35 -2.74 -22.88 9.22
CA GLY A 35 -1.89 -23.72 8.39
C GLY A 35 -0.92 -22.94 7.51
N PRO A 36 0.20 -23.58 7.07
CA PRO A 36 1.23 -22.93 6.27
C PRO A 36 0.73 -22.54 4.86
N GLY A 37 -0.24 -23.26 4.32
CA GLY A 37 -0.86 -22.94 3.03
C GLY A 37 -1.59 -21.60 3.08
N LEU A 38 -2.43 -21.40 4.09
CA LEU A 38 -3.15 -20.15 4.31
C LEU A 38 -2.19 -19.00 4.62
N ALA A 39 -1.18 -19.24 5.44
CA ALA A 39 -0.17 -18.24 5.76
C ALA A 39 0.53 -17.69 4.51
N ARG A 40 0.83 -18.56 3.55
CA ARG A 40 1.44 -18.16 2.26
C ARG A 40 0.46 -17.48 1.32
N ALA A 41 -0.79 -17.91 1.30
CA ALA A 41 -1.83 -17.39 0.40
C ALA A 41 -2.47 -16.10 0.90
N ALA A 42 -2.34 -15.77 2.19
CA ALA A 42 -2.98 -14.62 2.81
C ALA A 42 -2.45 -13.30 2.24
N LEU A 43 -3.35 -12.39 1.88
CA LEU A 43 -3.05 -11.07 1.34
C LEU A 43 -3.41 -9.96 2.33
N ALA A 44 -4.55 -10.07 2.97
CA ALA A 44 -5.09 -9.12 3.93
C ALA A 44 -6.08 -9.83 4.85
N ALA A 45 -6.68 -9.10 5.77
CA ALA A 45 -7.74 -9.60 6.63
C ALA A 45 -8.94 -8.66 6.63
N ARG A 46 -10.13 -9.21 6.73
CA ARG A 46 -11.33 -8.45 7.07
C ARG A 46 -11.56 -8.62 8.56
N VAL A 47 -11.51 -7.52 9.31
CA VAL A 47 -11.73 -7.48 10.76
C VAL A 47 -12.96 -6.61 11.02
N ASP A 48 -14.02 -7.20 11.55
CA ASP A 48 -15.31 -6.52 11.77
C ASP A 48 -15.81 -5.78 10.51
N GLY A 49 -15.65 -6.39 9.34
CA GLY A 49 -16.05 -5.83 8.04
C GLY A 49 -15.05 -4.88 7.37
N GLU A 50 -13.98 -4.49 8.05
CA GLU A 50 -12.95 -3.61 7.51
C GLU A 50 -11.76 -4.42 7.00
N VAL A 51 -11.32 -4.16 5.76
CA VAL A 51 -10.11 -4.79 5.21
C VAL A 51 -8.88 -4.10 5.79
N ARG A 52 -8.01 -4.90 6.37
CA ARG A 52 -6.79 -4.44 7.08
C ARG A 52 -5.56 -5.23 6.66
N ASP A 53 -4.39 -4.64 6.94
CA ASP A 53 -3.11 -5.31 6.80
C ASP A 53 -3.04 -6.57 7.68
N LEU A 54 -2.43 -7.64 7.18
CA LEU A 54 -2.25 -8.88 7.93
C LEU A 54 -1.45 -8.70 9.22
N ASN A 55 -0.53 -7.75 9.26
CA ASN A 55 0.34 -7.52 10.40
C ASN A 55 -0.18 -6.45 11.36
N ARG A 56 -1.41 -5.96 11.16
CA ARG A 56 -2.05 -5.03 12.08
C ARG A 56 -2.68 -5.80 13.25
N PRO A 57 -2.26 -5.55 14.51
CA PRO A 57 -2.74 -6.28 15.67
C PRO A 57 -4.26 -6.19 15.85
N ILE A 58 -4.85 -7.29 16.32
CA ILE A 58 -6.25 -7.37 16.74
C ILE A 58 -6.29 -7.03 18.23
N GLU A 59 -7.07 -6.02 18.61
CA GLU A 59 -7.06 -5.47 19.96
C GLU A 59 -8.26 -5.90 20.82
N ARG A 60 -9.29 -6.46 20.20
CA ARG A 60 -10.53 -6.87 20.86
C ARG A 60 -11.16 -8.09 20.17
N ASP A 61 -12.14 -8.67 20.82
CA ASP A 61 -12.98 -9.71 20.19
C ASP A 61 -13.51 -9.18 18.85
N SER A 62 -13.33 -9.96 17.80
CA SER A 62 -13.63 -9.54 16.43
C SER A 62 -14.05 -10.69 15.54
N GLU A 63 -14.84 -10.36 14.52
CA GLU A 63 -15.01 -11.24 13.37
C GLU A 63 -13.79 -11.10 12.47
N LEU A 64 -13.24 -12.23 12.04
CA LEU A 64 -12.01 -12.27 11.24
C LEU A 64 -12.17 -13.18 10.02
N ALA A 65 -11.88 -12.66 8.85
CA ALA A 65 -11.71 -13.44 7.63
C ALA A 65 -10.32 -13.16 7.02
N ILE A 66 -9.60 -14.20 6.66
CA ILE A 66 -8.32 -14.10 5.94
C ILE A 66 -8.62 -14.06 4.45
N LEU A 67 -8.18 -12.98 3.77
CA LEU A 67 -8.39 -12.78 2.34
C LEU A 67 -7.22 -13.34 1.53
N THR A 68 -7.56 -14.04 0.47
CA THR A 68 -6.61 -14.60 -0.52
C THR A 68 -6.99 -14.13 -1.91
N VAL A 69 -6.25 -14.53 -2.94
CA VAL A 69 -6.57 -14.20 -4.35
C VAL A 69 -7.96 -14.66 -4.80
N ARG A 70 -8.62 -15.53 -4.03
CA ARG A 70 -9.97 -16.03 -4.31
C ARG A 70 -11.07 -15.06 -3.86
N ASP A 71 -10.74 -14.07 -3.06
CA ASP A 71 -11.70 -13.14 -2.46
C ASP A 71 -11.83 -11.89 -3.32
N GLU A 72 -12.33 -12.06 -4.54
CA GLU A 72 -12.63 -10.95 -5.44
C GLU A 72 -13.96 -10.26 -5.05
N PRO A 73 -14.09 -8.93 -5.28
CA PRO A 73 -13.13 -8.04 -5.97
C PRO A 73 -12.05 -7.44 -5.05
N GLU A 74 -12.14 -7.58 -3.73
CA GLU A 74 -11.26 -6.89 -2.78
C GLU A 74 -9.78 -7.27 -2.95
N ALA A 75 -9.50 -8.55 -3.22
CA ALA A 75 -8.14 -9.02 -3.44
C ALA A 75 -7.51 -8.38 -4.68
N LEU A 76 -8.27 -8.26 -5.75
CA LEU A 76 -7.79 -7.64 -6.99
C LEU A 76 -7.53 -6.15 -6.83
N GLU A 77 -8.41 -5.44 -6.13
CA GLU A 77 -8.23 -4.02 -5.81
C GLU A 77 -6.95 -3.81 -4.99
N LEU A 78 -6.73 -4.65 -3.98
CA LEU A 78 -5.53 -4.60 -3.13
C LEU A 78 -4.25 -4.86 -3.94
N VAL A 79 -4.24 -5.87 -4.78
CA VAL A 79 -3.11 -6.20 -5.66
C VAL A 79 -2.79 -5.04 -6.60
N ARG A 80 -3.79 -4.44 -7.23
CA ARG A 80 -3.61 -3.29 -8.12
C ARG A 80 -3.12 -2.05 -7.39
N HIS A 81 -3.62 -1.81 -6.19
CA HIS A 81 -3.14 -0.72 -5.34
C HIS A 81 -1.66 -0.89 -5.00
N ASP A 82 -1.24 -2.10 -4.69
CA ASP A 82 0.16 -2.41 -4.41
C ASP A 82 1.06 -2.30 -5.64
N TYR A 83 0.59 -2.68 -6.83
CA TYR A 83 1.34 -2.40 -8.06
C TYR A 83 1.54 -0.89 -8.28
N ALA A 84 0.55 -0.06 -7.98
CA ALA A 84 0.69 1.40 -8.05
C ALA A 84 1.75 1.91 -7.05
N HIS A 85 1.79 1.37 -5.84
CA HIS A 85 2.79 1.67 -4.83
C HIS A 85 4.21 1.30 -5.29
N ILE A 86 4.37 0.10 -5.84
CA ILE A 86 5.65 -0.37 -6.41
C ILE A 86 6.08 0.49 -7.62
N LEU A 87 5.13 0.90 -8.45
CA LEU A 87 5.39 1.83 -9.55
C LEU A 87 5.97 3.16 -9.04
N ALA A 88 5.42 3.72 -7.99
CA ALA A 88 5.92 4.97 -7.40
C ALA A 88 7.36 4.82 -6.88
N GLU A 89 7.66 3.75 -6.18
CA GLU A 89 9.01 3.44 -5.71
C GLU A 89 9.99 3.27 -6.88
N ALA A 90 9.61 2.49 -7.89
CA ALA A 90 10.43 2.25 -9.08
C ALA A 90 10.78 3.53 -9.82
N VAL A 91 9.81 4.41 -10.02
CA VAL A 91 10.02 5.69 -10.70
C VAL A 91 10.96 6.59 -9.89
N GLN A 92 10.80 6.68 -8.59
CA GLN A 92 11.70 7.48 -7.76
C GLN A 92 13.12 6.89 -7.68
N ASN A 93 13.26 5.58 -7.72
CA ASN A 93 14.57 4.92 -7.77
C ASN A 93 15.32 5.24 -9.06
N LEU A 94 14.62 5.21 -10.20
CA LEU A 94 15.22 5.44 -11.52
C LEU A 94 15.38 6.93 -11.88
N PHE A 95 14.47 7.77 -11.38
CA PHE A 95 14.39 9.20 -11.72
C PHE A 95 14.39 10.06 -10.44
N PRO A 96 15.54 10.18 -9.77
CA PRO A 96 15.65 10.98 -8.55
C PRO A 96 15.17 12.41 -8.76
N GLY A 97 14.49 12.98 -7.76
CA GLY A 97 13.89 14.30 -7.82
C GLY A 97 12.46 14.31 -8.38
N THR A 98 11.95 13.20 -8.89
CA THR A 98 10.53 13.05 -9.22
C THR A 98 9.68 13.11 -7.95
N GLN A 99 8.65 13.95 -7.96
CA GLN A 99 7.69 14.01 -6.87
C GLN A 99 6.53 13.04 -7.12
N ILE A 100 6.05 12.43 -6.05
CA ILE A 100 4.91 11.53 -6.06
C ILE A 100 3.64 12.24 -5.59
N THR A 101 2.50 11.74 -6.07
CA THR A 101 1.17 12.18 -5.65
C THR A 101 0.30 10.99 -5.22
N PHE A 102 -0.57 10.50 -6.09
CA PHE A 102 -1.48 9.39 -5.82
C PHE A 102 -1.50 8.36 -6.94
N GLY A 103 -1.81 7.12 -6.54
CA GLY A 103 -1.97 6.00 -7.45
C GLY A 103 -3.08 5.05 -7.01
N PRO A 104 -4.34 5.31 -7.43
CA PRO A 104 -5.43 4.42 -7.10
C PRO A 104 -5.45 3.16 -7.97
N ALA A 105 -6.03 2.09 -7.43
CA ALA A 105 -6.54 1.00 -8.22
C ALA A 105 -7.77 1.46 -9.01
N THR A 106 -7.94 0.92 -10.21
CA THR A 106 -9.09 1.17 -11.08
C THR A 106 -9.75 -0.15 -11.47
N GLU A 107 -10.92 -0.07 -12.12
CA GLU A 107 -11.62 -1.27 -12.62
C GLU A 107 -10.74 -2.10 -13.57
N ASP A 108 -9.94 -1.43 -14.42
CA ASP A 108 -9.12 -2.08 -15.44
C ASP A 108 -7.64 -2.23 -15.06
N GLY A 109 -7.20 -1.63 -13.96
CA GLY A 109 -5.78 -1.66 -13.60
C GLY A 109 -5.44 -0.70 -12.48
N PHE A 110 -4.43 0.13 -12.72
CA PHE A 110 -3.95 1.15 -11.78
C PHE A 110 -3.27 2.29 -12.53
N TYR A 111 -3.05 3.40 -11.86
CA TYR A 111 -2.15 4.45 -12.32
C TYR A 111 -1.45 5.13 -11.15
N TYR A 112 -0.45 5.93 -11.46
CA TYR A 112 0.17 6.84 -10.51
C TYR A 112 0.57 8.14 -11.19
N ASP A 113 0.37 9.28 -10.52
CA ASP A 113 0.68 10.61 -11.02
C ASP A 113 1.99 11.12 -10.44
N PHE A 114 2.86 11.60 -11.32
CA PHE A 114 4.19 12.09 -10.97
C PHE A 114 4.40 13.53 -11.44
N ALA A 115 5.16 14.31 -10.67
CA ALA A 115 5.78 15.52 -11.14
C ALA A 115 7.24 15.17 -11.51
N PRO A 116 7.61 15.17 -12.80
CA PRO A 116 8.99 14.90 -13.20
C PRO A 116 9.98 15.84 -12.54
N ALA A 117 11.22 15.38 -12.33
CA ALA A 117 12.27 16.20 -11.76
C ALA A 117 12.48 17.50 -12.55
N PRO A 118 12.88 18.61 -11.90
CA PRO A 118 13.17 19.86 -12.58
C PRO A 118 14.15 19.66 -13.74
N GLY A 119 13.82 20.23 -14.91
CA GLY A 119 14.63 20.10 -16.12
C GLY A 119 14.40 18.82 -16.93
N ARG A 120 13.61 17.89 -16.43
CA ARG A 120 13.14 16.71 -17.16
C ARG A 120 11.74 16.97 -17.72
N GLY A 121 11.51 16.59 -18.98
CA GLY A 121 10.18 16.59 -19.58
C GLY A 121 9.27 15.49 -18.99
N PRO A 122 8.00 15.43 -19.44
CA PRO A 122 7.08 14.36 -19.03
C PRO A 122 7.64 12.98 -19.36
N PHE A 123 7.22 11.97 -18.60
CA PHE A 123 7.49 10.58 -18.94
C PHE A 123 6.89 10.23 -20.30
N THR A 124 7.50 9.31 -21.00
CA THR A 124 7.06 8.81 -22.29
C THR A 124 6.96 7.28 -22.24
N GLU A 125 6.35 6.68 -23.24
CA GLU A 125 6.26 5.22 -23.35
C GLU A 125 7.62 4.54 -23.44
N GLU A 126 8.65 5.25 -23.89
CA GLU A 126 10.03 4.75 -23.92
C GLU A 126 10.62 4.52 -22.53
N ASP A 127 10.10 5.19 -21.52
CA ASP A 127 10.52 5.01 -20.11
C ASP A 127 9.94 3.73 -19.49
N LEU A 128 8.84 3.20 -20.02
CA LEU A 128 8.08 2.11 -19.39
C LEU A 128 8.86 0.80 -19.23
N PRO A 129 9.64 0.31 -20.19
CA PRO A 129 10.39 -0.94 -20.02
C PRO A 129 11.36 -0.92 -18.84
N ALA A 130 12.09 0.17 -18.64
CA ALA A 130 13.01 0.31 -17.52
C ALA A 130 12.27 0.37 -16.16
N ILE A 131 11.14 1.06 -16.12
CA ILE A 131 10.30 1.14 -14.91
C ILE A 131 9.73 -0.24 -14.57
N GLU A 132 9.21 -0.99 -15.54
CA GLU A 132 8.72 -2.35 -15.33
C GLU A 132 9.80 -3.27 -14.76
N GLU A 133 11.02 -3.21 -15.28
CA GLU A 133 12.11 -4.06 -14.81
C GLU A 133 12.50 -3.70 -13.35
N GLU A 134 12.50 -2.42 -13.00
CA GLU A 134 12.71 -1.99 -11.62
C GLU A 134 11.57 -2.44 -10.70
N MET A 135 10.32 -2.39 -11.16
CA MET A 135 9.18 -2.93 -10.42
C MET A 135 9.35 -4.43 -10.15
N ARG A 136 9.77 -5.22 -11.15
CA ARG A 136 10.04 -6.65 -10.98
C ARG A 136 11.16 -6.90 -9.96
N ARG A 137 12.21 -6.09 -10.00
CA ARG A 137 13.30 -6.17 -9.03
C ARG A 137 12.80 -5.95 -7.60
N ILE A 138 11.97 -4.93 -7.37
CA ILE A 138 11.37 -4.63 -6.07
C ILE A 138 10.48 -5.80 -5.61
N ILE A 139 9.66 -6.35 -6.48
CA ILE A 139 8.80 -7.49 -6.18
C ILE A 139 9.63 -8.72 -5.78
N ARG A 140 10.66 -9.05 -6.54
CA ARG A 140 11.52 -10.21 -6.28
C ARG A 140 12.36 -10.06 -5.01
N ALA A 141 12.62 -8.85 -4.57
CA ALA A 141 13.32 -8.58 -3.32
C ALA A 141 12.51 -8.97 -2.08
N ASP A 142 11.18 -9.12 -2.22
CA ASP A 142 10.25 -9.52 -1.17
C ASP A 142 10.43 -8.72 0.13
N THR A 143 10.43 -7.41 0.00
CA THR A 143 10.62 -6.48 1.11
C THR A 143 9.30 -6.28 1.87
N PRO A 144 9.29 -6.30 3.20
CA PRO A 144 8.09 -6.01 3.98
C PRO A 144 7.51 -4.62 3.67
N LEU A 145 6.19 -4.55 3.61
CA LEU A 145 5.43 -3.31 3.56
C LEU A 145 4.97 -2.99 4.98
N VAL A 146 5.63 -2.03 5.63
CA VAL A 146 5.44 -1.75 7.05
C VAL A 146 4.55 -0.52 7.24
N ARG A 147 3.41 -0.71 7.91
CA ARG A 147 2.50 0.35 8.30
C ARG A 147 3.04 1.07 9.52
N GLU A 148 3.13 2.41 9.45
CA GLU A 148 3.54 3.28 10.54
C GLU A 148 2.49 4.37 10.75
N VAL A 149 2.19 4.71 11.99
CA VAL A 149 1.32 5.84 12.34
C VAL A 149 2.19 7.02 12.74
N TRP A 150 2.03 8.13 12.04
CA TRP A 150 2.80 9.34 12.29
C TRP A 150 1.87 10.51 12.64
N SER A 151 2.41 11.50 13.34
CA SER A 151 1.71 12.78 13.48
C SER A 151 1.67 13.51 12.14
N ARG A 152 0.64 14.31 11.92
CA ARG A 152 0.47 15.13 10.72
C ARG A 152 1.69 16.03 10.46
N ASP A 153 2.17 16.69 11.51
CA ASP A 153 3.31 17.59 11.42
C ASP A 153 4.60 16.83 11.05
N ALA A 154 4.81 15.64 11.59
CA ALA A 154 5.97 14.81 11.25
C ALA A 154 5.93 14.38 9.78
N VAL A 155 4.77 14.03 9.25
CA VAL A 155 4.60 13.67 7.83
C VAL A 155 4.86 14.87 6.93
N ARG A 156 4.26 16.03 7.24
CA ARG A 156 4.52 17.27 6.50
C ARG A 156 6.02 17.59 6.47
N ASP A 157 6.67 17.61 7.61
CA ASP A 157 8.09 17.97 7.74
C ASP A 157 8.97 16.98 6.96
N HIS A 158 8.65 15.69 7.01
CA HIS A 158 9.34 14.67 6.23
C HIS A 158 9.28 14.96 4.72
N PHE A 159 8.09 15.20 4.19
CA PHE A 159 7.93 15.45 2.76
C PHE A 159 8.52 16.79 2.32
N GLU A 160 8.42 17.83 3.13
CA GLU A 160 9.10 19.12 2.85
C GLU A 160 10.61 18.95 2.76
N GLN A 161 11.21 18.21 3.71
CA GLN A 161 12.66 17.95 3.72
C GLN A 161 13.14 17.13 2.52
N HIS A 162 12.26 16.31 1.93
CA HIS A 162 12.56 15.46 0.76
C HIS A 162 12.10 16.07 -0.57
N GLY A 163 11.62 17.30 -0.57
CA GLY A 163 11.16 17.97 -1.79
C GLY A 163 9.84 17.46 -2.35
N GLU A 164 9.02 16.78 -1.53
CA GLU A 164 7.73 16.21 -1.89
C GLU A 164 6.59 17.21 -1.57
N ALA A 165 6.52 18.31 -2.32
CA ALA A 165 5.60 19.41 -2.06
C ALA A 165 4.13 19.00 -2.14
N PHE A 166 3.77 18.12 -3.09
CA PHE A 166 2.37 17.66 -3.25
C PHE A 166 1.89 16.84 -2.06
N LYS A 167 2.73 15.94 -1.55
CA LYS A 167 2.40 15.15 -0.35
C LYS A 167 2.35 16.00 0.91
N ALA A 168 3.28 16.97 1.06
CA ALA A 168 3.29 17.89 2.19
C ALA A 168 2.03 18.75 2.21
N GLU A 169 1.59 19.26 1.06
CA GLU A 169 0.33 20.00 0.93
C GLU A 169 -0.88 19.12 1.27
N TRP A 170 -0.94 17.93 0.69
CA TRP A 170 -2.08 17.03 0.84
C TRP A 170 -2.31 16.59 2.28
N VAL A 171 -1.27 16.23 3.02
CA VAL A 171 -1.42 15.77 4.40
C VAL A 171 -2.06 16.82 5.31
N MET A 172 -1.83 18.09 5.02
CA MET A 172 -2.40 19.21 5.80
C MET A 172 -3.91 19.38 5.55
N GLU A 173 -4.43 18.86 4.45
CA GLU A 173 -5.84 18.96 4.07
C GLU A 173 -6.67 17.73 4.48
N LEU A 174 -6.04 16.66 4.93
CA LEU A 174 -6.76 15.50 5.45
C LEU A 174 -7.61 15.89 6.68
N PRO A 175 -8.75 15.22 6.92
CA PRO A 175 -9.59 15.49 8.08
C PRO A 175 -8.79 15.52 9.39
N ALA A 176 -9.11 16.44 10.29
CA ALA A 176 -8.34 16.66 11.52
C ALA A 176 -8.29 15.44 12.45
N ASP A 177 -9.33 14.62 12.41
CA ASP A 177 -9.49 13.39 13.21
C ASP A 177 -8.96 12.13 12.52
N GLU A 178 -8.47 12.26 11.29
CA GLU A 178 -7.93 11.11 10.53
C GLU A 178 -6.58 10.66 11.10
N THR A 179 -6.45 9.36 11.32
CA THR A 179 -5.16 8.74 11.62
C THR A 179 -4.28 8.76 10.37
N ILE A 180 -3.12 9.37 10.47
CA ILE A 180 -2.18 9.47 9.36
C ILE A 180 -1.26 8.25 9.34
N THR A 181 -1.26 7.54 8.23
CA THR A 181 -0.45 6.33 8.05
C THR A 181 0.57 6.50 6.94
N MET A 182 1.78 6.01 7.23
CA MET A 182 2.88 5.90 6.28
C MET A 182 3.20 4.43 6.06
N TYR A 183 3.56 4.08 4.86
CA TYR A 183 4.02 2.73 4.52
C TYR A 183 5.46 2.76 4.06
N ARG A 184 6.29 1.96 4.72
CA ARG A 184 7.72 1.84 4.46
C ARG A 184 8.02 0.56 3.71
N THR A 185 8.82 0.68 2.67
CA THR A 185 9.37 -0.44 1.88
C THR A 185 10.88 -0.25 1.82
N GLY A 186 11.63 -0.91 2.72
CA GLY A 186 13.06 -0.64 2.88
C GLY A 186 13.31 0.80 3.29
N ASP A 187 14.07 1.52 2.47
CA ASP A 187 14.37 2.94 2.70
C ASP A 187 13.34 3.90 2.09
N TRP A 188 12.44 3.38 1.28
CA TRP A 188 11.38 4.16 0.65
C TRP A 188 10.13 4.21 1.52
N ILE A 189 9.47 5.36 1.55
CA ILE A 189 8.26 5.56 2.35
C ILE A 189 7.27 6.46 1.62
N ASP A 190 5.97 6.17 1.77
CA ASP A 190 4.90 6.97 1.20
C ASP A 190 3.73 7.14 2.18
N LEU A 191 2.99 8.23 2.01
CA LEU A 191 1.72 8.48 2.68
C LEU A 191 0.61 7.70 1.99
N CYS A 192 -0.03 6.80 2.71
CA CYS A 192 -1.11 5.99 2.19
C CYS A 192 -2.04 5.54 3.33
N ARG A 193 -3.34 5.47 3.04
CA ARG A 193 -4.31 4.90 3.99
C ARG A 193 -4.21 3.39 4.13
N GLY A 194 -3.65 2.72 3.13
CA GLY A 194 -3.65 1.27 3.05
C GLY A 194 -5.04 0.70 2.73
N PRO A 195 -5.27 -0.58 2.98
CA PRO A 195 -4.25 -1.55 3.40
C PRO A 195 -3.28 -1.90 2.28
N HIS A 196 -2.16 -2.52 2.63
CA HIS A 196 -1.19 -3.08 1.70
C HIS A 196 -0.94 -4.56 2.00
N LEU A 197 -0.38 -5.28 1.02
CA LEU A 197 0.13 -6.64 1.19
C LEU A 197 1.25 -6.68 2.25
N PRO A 198 1.52 -7.84 2.86
CA PRO A 198 2.56 -7.93 3.90
C PRO A 198 3.97 -7.72 3.37
N SER A 199 4.22 -8.02 2.10
CA SER A 199 5.52 -7.82 1.45
C SER A 199 5.37 -7.67 -0.06
N THR A 200 6.36 -7.09 -0.71
CA THR A 200 6.36 -6.90 -2.17
C THR A 200 6.31 -8.21 -2.95
N GLY A 201 6.90 -9.28 -2.41
CA GLY A 201 6.91 -10.62 -3.02
C GLY A 201 5.57 -11.34 -3.04
N ARG A 202 4.52 -10.78 -2.44
CA ARG A 202 3.15 -11.29 -2.60
C ARG A 202 2.54 -10.93 -3.97
N LEU A 203 3.12 -9.97 -4.66
CA LEU A 203 2.79 -9.67 -6.06
C LEU A 203 3.50 -10.65 -7.00
N ASP A 204 2.86 -10.93 -8.12
CA ASP A 204 3.47 -11.70 -9.21
C ASP A 204 4.26 -10.73 -10.12
N PRO A 205 5.58 -10.91 -10.29
CA PRO A 205 6.39 -10.04 -11.15
C PRO A 205 6.04 -10.14 -12.63
N ASP A 206 5.30 -11.17 -13.04
CA ASP A 206 4.93 -11.42 -14.42
C ASP A 206 3.44 -11.15 -14.72
N ALA A 207 2.65 -10.78 -13.71
CA ALA A 207 1.21 -10.56 -13.86
C ALA A 207 0.81 -9.08 -13.92
N PHE A 208 1.71 -8.21 -14.33
CA PHE A 208 1.41 -6.80 -14.60
C PHE A 208 2.12 -6.31 -15.85
N THR A 209 1.62 -5.21 -16.39
CA THR A 209 2.30 -4.44 -17.44
C THR A 209 1.94 -2.97 -17.35
N LEU A 210 2.88 -2.10 -17.68
CA LEU A 210 2.63 -0.67 -17.86
C LEU A 210 2.12 -0.47 -19.29
N THR A 211 1.08 0.33 -19.46
CA THR A 211 0.33 0.39 -20.71
C THR A 211 0.49 1.68 -21.48
N ARG A 212 0.52 2.82 -20.79
CA ARG A 212 0.62 4.13 -21.44
C ARG A 212 1.00 5.24 -20.46
N VAL A 213 1.31 6.38 -21.01
CA VAL A 213 1.56 7.64 -20.29
C VAL A 213 0.61 8.71 -20.81
N SER A 214 0.11 9.56 -19.93
CA SER A 214 -0.65 10.76 -20.30
C SER A 214 -0.40 11.90 -19.34
N GLY A 215 -0.83 13.11 -19.70
CA GLY A 215 -0.86 14.24 -18.77
C GLY A 215 -2.09 14.19 -17.86
N ALA A 216 -1.95 14.74 -16.66
CA ALA A 216 -3.06 14.95 -15.73
C ALA A 216 -2.78 16.21 -14.91
N TYR A 217 -3.79 16.97 -14.57
CA TYR A 217 -3.63 18.14 -13.71
C TYR A 217 -3.73 17.74 -12.24
N TRP A 218 -2.89 18.34 -11.40
CA TRP A 218 -2.99 18.21 -9.95
C TRP A 218 -4.40 18.57 -9.49
N ARG A 219 -5.07 17.66 -8.77
CA ARG A 219 -6.46 17.76 -8.31
C ARG A 219 -7.48 17.98 -9.45
N GLY A 220 -7.13 17.62 -10.69
CA GLY A 220 -8.02 17.77 -11.86
C GLY A 220 -8.28 19.22 -12.31
N ASP A 221 -7.60 20.19 -11.72
CA ASP A 221 -7.78 21.61 -12.06
C ASP A 221 -6.72 22.07 -13.07
N GLN A 222 -7.15 22.56 -14.23
CA GLN A 222 -6.28 23.06 -15.28
C GLN A 222 -5.38 24.23 -14.85
N LYS A 223 -5.68 24.89 -13.76
CA LYS A 223 -4.85 25.96 -13.18
C LYS A 223 -3.66 25.43 -12.37
N ASN A 224 -3.72 24.17 -11.98
CA ASN A 224 -2.67 23.51 -11.21
C ASN A 224 -1.59 22.92 -12.12
N ALA A 225 -0.52 22.41 -11.48
CA ALA A 225 0.58 21.77 -12.16
C ALA A 225 0.13 20.60 -13.04
N MET A 226 0.71 20.48 -14.22
CA MET A 226 0.56 19.31 -15.08
C MET A 226 1.46 18.19 -14.57
N LEU A 227 0.85 17.04 -14.28
CA LEU A 227 1.52 15.83 -13.86
C LEU A 227 1.64 14.84 -15.02
N SER A 228 2.54 13.89 -14.87
CA SER A 228 2.71 12.77 -15.79
C SER A 228 2.07 11.52 -15.17
N ARG A 229 1.05 10.99 -15.82
CA ARG A 229 0.30 9.82 -15.36
C ARG A 229 0.78 8.57 -16.09
N ILE A 230 1.23 7.57 -15.32
CA ILE A 230 1.62 6.27 -15.84
C ILE A 230 0.54 5.25 -15.47
N TYR A 231 0.01 4.56 -16.48
CA TYR A 231 -1.02 3.53 -16.33
C TYR A 231 -0.42 2.14 -16.41
N GLY A 232 -1.04 1.23 -15.66
CA GLY A 232 -0.74 -0.19 -15.76
C GLY A 232 -1.98 -1.04 -15.57
N THR A 233 -1.84 -2.32 -15.85
CA THR A 233 -2.81 -3.36 -15.50
C THR A 233 -2.11 -4.47 -14.74
N GLY A 234 -2.86 -5.15 -13.84
CA GLY A 234 -2.30 -6.20 -12.99
C GLY A 234 -3.40 -7.12 -12.46
N TRP A 235 -2.99 -8.39 -12.19
CA TRP A 235 -3.90 -9.49 -11.83
C TRP A 235 -3.37 -10.30 -10.66
#